data_55368aedc858855be1b9c86784d51a04
#
_entry.id   55368aedc858855be1b9c86784d51a04
#
_cell.length_a   1.000
_cell.length_b   1.000
_cell.length_c   1.000
_cell.angle_alpha   90.00
_cell.angle_beta   90.00
_cell.angle_gamma   90.00
#
_symmetry.space_group_name_H-M   'P 1'
#
loop_
_entity.id
_entity.type
_entity.pdbx_description
1 polymer ?
#
loop_
_entity_poly.entity_id
_entity_poly.type
_entity_poly.pdbx_seq_one_letter_code
_entity_poly.pdbx_strand_id
1 'polypeptide(L)'
;GDEKDDVISYVSTIANMEGGHLVIGVKDKTLEIVGIDISRLTFNGQPANPQSATFKLTEQCTYLSSESLSIEEFVTDDTHKRVWIIHIPKHLPRRPVLAHKKAWQRIEDSLVELTAERMNVILDEPISGTKDWSAEIVPDATVDDLDEVAIAKARMMFKKVHSRIPAAE
;
A
#
# COMPACT_ATOMS: atom_id res chain seq x y z
N GLY A 1 20.46 -2.41 17.14
CA GLY A 1 20.43 -1.57 15.95
C GLY A 1 19.39 -0.48 16.14
N ASP A 2 19.62 0.66 15.55
CA ASP A 2 18.69 1.77 15.64
C ASP A 2 17.41 1.39 14.87
N GLU A 3 16.22 1.54 15.48
CA GLU A 3 14.93 1.20 14.87
C GLU A 3 14.72 1.88 13.49
N LYS A 4 15.47 2.95 13.22
CA LYS A 4 15.37 3.74 11.99
C LYS A 4 16.01 3.09 10.77
N ASP A 5 17.02 2.22 10.97
CA ASP A 5 17.85 1.71 9.87
C ASP A 5 17.61 0.23 9.59
N ASP A 6 16.50 -0.34 10.05
CA ASP A 6 16.15 -1.73 9.79
C ASP A 6 15.23 -1.87 8.56
N VAL A 7 15.21 -3.09 8.00
CA VAL A 7 14.42 -3.42 6.80
C VAL A 7 12.93 -3.14 7.00
N ILE A 8 12.41 -3.29 8.23
CA ILE A 8 11.00 -3.14 8.56
C ILE A 8 10.58 -1.67 8.42
N SER A 9 11.43 -0.75 8.91
CA SER A 9 11.20 0.68 8.79
C SER A 9 11.30 1.16 7.33
N TYR A 10 12.19 0.57 6.52
CA TYR A 10 12.23 0.81 5.08
C TYR A 10 10.98 0.32 4.36
N VAL A 11 10.46 -0.86 4.72
CA VAL A 11 9.19 -1.37 4.16
C VAL A 11 8.04 -0.42 4.48
N SER A 12 7.91 0.02 5.74
CA SER A 12 6.90 1.00 6.14
C SER A 12 7.03 2.30 5.35
N THR A 13 8.25 2.80 5.21
CA THR A 13 8.56 4.03 4.47
C THR A 13 8.13 3.95 3.02
N ILE A 14 8.54 2.91 2.31
CA ILE A 14 8.25 2.72 0.88
C ILE A 14 6.74 2.56 0.69
N ALA A 15 6.07 1.77 1.54
CA ALA A 15 4.62 1.60 1.49
C ALA A 15 3.86 2.93 1.71
N ASN A 16 4.31 3.78 2.65
CA ASN A 16 3.69 5.07 2.96
C ASN A 16 3.98 6.15 1.92
N MET A 17 4.87 5.88 0.97
CA MET A 17 5.09 6.79 -0.16
C MET A 17 4.18 6.39 -1.34
N GLU A 18 4.62 5.53 -2.22
CA GLU A 18 3.79 5.08 -3.35
C GLU A 18 4.01 3.59 -3.63
N GLY A 19 4.56 2.86 -2.66
CA GLY A 19 5.09 1.54 -2.89
C GLY A 19 6.40 1.57 -3.68
N GLY A 20 6.95 0.41 -3.99
CA GLY A 20 8.20 0.31 -4.74
C GLY A 20 8.97 -0.96 -4.44
N HIS A 21 10.29 -0.86 -4.56
CA HIS A 21 11.18 -2.00 -4.40
C HIS A 21 12.32 -1.67 -3.44
N LEU A 22 12.68 -2.67 -2.63
CA LEU A 22 13.88 -2.64 -1.80
C LEU A 22 14.80 -3.77 -2.22
N VAL A 23 16.02 -3.44 -2.61
CA VAL A 23 17.03 -4.42 -3.04
C VAL A 23 17.98 -4.68 -1.88
N ILE A 24 18.11 -5.94 -1.47
CA ILE A 24 19.02 -6.38 -0.41
C ILE A 24 20.13 -7.25 -1.01
N GLY A 25 21.36 -7.03 -0.58
CA GLY A 25 22.55 -7.73 -1.10
C GLY A 25 23.30 -6.94 -2.16
N VAL A 26 22.91 -5.67 -2.38
CA VAL A 26 23.60 -4.72 -3.27
C VAL A 26 24.05 -3.53 -2.43
N LYS A 27 25.30 -3.11 -2.64
CA LYS A 27 25.88 -1.99 -1.92
C LYS A 27 25.35 -0.67 -2.47
N ASP A 28 24.90 0.19 -1.58
CA ASP A 28 24.44 1.52 -1.96
C ASP A 28 25.55 2.30 -2.67
N LYS A 29 25.21 3.21 -3.58
CA LYS A 29 26.09 4.08 -4.39
C LYS A 29 26.96 3.36 -5.42
N THR A 30 27.63 2.26 -5.08
CA THR A 30 28.51 1.54 -6.02
C THR A 30 27.79 0.50 -6.86
N LEU A 31 26.60 0.09 -6.43
CA LEU A 31 25.78 -0.98 -7.03
C LEU A 31 26.52 -2.33 -7.11
N GLU A 32 27.58 -2.50 -6.31
CA GLU A 32 28.31 -3.76 -6.22
C GLU A 32 27.44 -4.83 -5.55
N ILE A 33 27.35 -6.01 -6.16
CA ILE A 33 26.65 -7.15 -5.57
C ILE A 33 27.54 -7.75 -4.48
N VAL A 34 27.13 -7.56 -3.23
CA VAL A 34 27.80 -8.12 -2.04
C VAL A 34 27.17 -9.43 -1.58
N GLY A 35 25.90 -9.62 -1.92
CA GLY A 35 25.11 -10.80 -1.55
C GLY A 35 24.54 -10.74 -0.14
N ILE A 36 23.60 -11.62 0.14
CA ILE A 36 22.96 -11.81 1.45
C ILE A 36 23.53 -13.07 2.11
N ASP A 37 24.01 -12.95 3.34
CA ASP A 37 24.37 -14.11 4.16
C ASP A 37 23.12 -14.65 4.87
N ILE A 38 22.38 -15.52 4.17
CA ILE A 38 21.17 -16.15 4.72
C ILE A 38 21.47 -17.14 5.86
N SER A 39 22.71 -17.57 6.04
CA SER A 39 23.09 -18.49 7.13
C SER A 39 22.89 -17.84 8.52
N ARG A 40 22.95 -16.52 8.57
CA ARG A 40 22.72 -15.71 9.76
C ARG A 40 21.26 -15.29 9.96
N LEU A 41 20.44 -15.43 8.93
CA LEU A 41 19.02 -15.11 8.98
C LEU A 41 18.25 -16.41 9.23
N THR A 42 17.83 -16.60 10.46
CA THR A 42 17.00 -17.76 10.82
C THR A 42 15.64 -17.33 11.31
N PHE A 43 14.59 -18.02 10.83
CA PHE A 43 13.24 -17.89 11.35
C PHE A 43 12.81 -19.25 11.92
N ASN A 44 12.41 -19.28 13.18
CA ASN A 44 12.02 -20.51 13.87
C ASN A 44 13.08 -21.63 13.77
N GLY A 45 14.37 -21.28 13.82
CA GLY A 45 15.48 -22.23 13.75
C GLY A 45 15.79 -22.78 12.34
N GLN A 46 15.11 -22.30 11.30
CA GLN A 46 15.36 -22.64 9.91
C GLN A 46 16.01 -21.47 9.16
N PRO A 47 16.88 -21.73 8.17
CA PRO A 47 17.40 -20.67 7.32
C PRO A 47 16.28 -19.86 6.67
N ALA A 48 16.47 -18.55 6.58
CA ALA A 48 15.51 -17.67 5.92
C ALA A 48 15.37 -18.01 4.43
N ASN A 49 14.16 -17.93 3.95
CA ASN A 49 13.83 -18.00 2.53
C ASN A 49 12.83 -16.88 2.19
N PRO A 50 12.58 -16.60 0.90
CA PRO A 50 11.66 -15.54 0.50
C PRO A 50 10.29 -15.62 1.18
N GLN A 51 9.69 -16.81 1.29
CA GLN A 51 8.37 -16.98 1.89
C GLN A 51 8.37 -16.70 3.39
N SER A 52 9.36 -17.23 4.14
CA SER A 52 9.46 -16.97 5.57
C SER A 52 9.77 -15.49 5.87
N ALA A 53 10.56 -14.84 5.02
CA ALA A 53 10.88 -13.45 5.13
C ALA A 53 9.64 -12.57 4.83
N THR A 54 8.87 -12.88 3.77
CA THR A 54 7.60 -12.23 3.46
C THR A 54 6.64 -12.29 4.65
N PHE A 55 6.45 -13.49 5.21
CA PHE A 55 5.59 -13.68 6.38
C PHE A 55 6.04 -12.82 7.56
N LYS A 56 7.35 -12.82 7.85
CA LYS A 56 7.92 -12.08 8.98
C LYS A 56 7.77 -10.56 8.82
N LEU A 57 8.03 -10.04 7.62
CA LEU A 57 7.84 -8.62 7.32
C LEU A 57 6.37 -8.19 7.48
N THR A 58 5.45 -9.02 7.00
CA THR A 58 4.01 -8.76 7.13
C THR A 58 3.54 -8.81 8.59
N GLU A 59 4.09 -9.72 9.39
CA GLU A 59 3.80 -9.80 10.82
C GLU A 59 4.30 -8.56 11.59
N GLN A 60 5.45 -8.02 11.20
CA GLN A 60 6.09 -6.89 11.87
C GLN A 60 5.61 -5.51 11.40
N CYS A 61 5.00 -5.44 10.22
CA CYS A 61 4.43 -4.22 9.67
C CYS A 61 2.91 -4.20 9.84
N THR A 62 2.40 -3.34 10.71
CA THR A 62 0.94 -3.21 10.89
C THR A 62 0.32 -2.57 9.65
N TYR A 63 -0.80 -3.13 9.18
CA TYR A 63 -1.56 -2.71 7.99
C TYR A 63 -0.87 -2.98 6.64
N LEU A 64 0.23 -3.72 6.63
CA LEU A 64 0.81 -4.20 5.38
C LEU A 64 0.03 -5.43 4.89
N SER A 65 -0.39 -5.42 3.62
CA SER A 65 -1.08 -6.57 3.04
C SER A 65 -0.10 -7.69 2.69
N SER A 66 -0.34 -8.90 3.21
CA SER A 66 0.46 -10.08 2.88
C SER A 66 0.31 -10.52 1.43
N GLU A 67 -0.85 -10.26 0.82
CA GLU A 67 -1.12 -10.66 -0.57
C GLU A 67 -0.34 -9.82 -1.59
N SER A 68 0.06 -8.62 -1.20
CA SER A 68 0.72 -7.66 -2.09
C SER A 68 2.23 -7.54 -1.87
N LEU A 69 2.76 -8.07 -0.77
CA LEU A 69 4.20 -8.12 -0.50
C LEU A 69 4.77 -9.41 -1.07
N SER A 70 5.81 -9.31 -1.88
CA SER A 70 6.54 -10.47 -2.41
C SER A 70 8.04 -10.23 -2.41
N ILE A 71 8.80 -11.33 -2.36
CA ILE A 71 10.26 -11.31 -2.42
C ILE A 71 10.71 -12.22 -3.54
N GLU A 72 11.47 -11.67 -4.48
CA GLU A 72 12.16 -12.41 -5.52
C GLU A 72 13.61 -12.62 -5.12
N GLU A 73 14.10 -13.85 -5.31
CA GLU A 73 15.50 -14.19 -5.08
C GLU A 73 16.23 -14.38 -6.41
N PHE A 74 17.36 -13.72 -6.53
CA PHE A 74 18.30 -13.88 -7.64
C PHE A 74 19.62 -14.41 -7.11
N VAL A 75 20.22 -15.34 -7.84
CA VAL A 75 21.55 -15.88 -7.55
C VAL A 75 22.44 -15.60 -8.74
N THR A 76 23.60 -14.96 -8.52
CA THR A 76 24.56 -14.68 -9.59
C THR A 76 25.24 -15.96 -10.05
N ASP A 77 25.43 -16.13 -11.37
CA ASP A 77 25.98 -17.35 -11.97
C ASP A 77 27.45 -17.59 -11.58
N ASP A 78 28.23 -16.53 -11.53
CA ASP A 78 29.69 -16.59 -11.31
C ASP A 78 30.10 -16.69 -9.84
N THR A 79 29.43 -15.94 -8.95
CA THR A 79 29.80 -15.82 -7.53
C THR A 79 28.81 -16.44 -6.56
N HIS A 80 27.70 -16.96 -7.08
CA HIS A 80 26.60 -17.56 -6.31
C HIS A 80 26.09 -16.66 -5.16
N LYS A 81 26.24 -15.35 -5.33
CA LYS A 81 25.75 -14.34 -4.39
C LYS A 81 24.23 -14.21 -4.55
N ARG A 82 23.55 -14.19 -3.43
CA ARG A 82 22.08 -14.04 -3.40
C ARG A 82 21.70 -12.57 -3.25
N VAL A 83 20.72 -12.14 -4.00
CA VAL A 83 20.12 -10.81 -3.94
C VAL A 83 18.62 -10.99 -3.80
N TRP A 84 18.01 -10.26 -2.89
CA TRP A 84 16.56 -10.22 -2.77
C TRP A 84 16.02 -8.89 -3.25
N ILE A 85 14.94 -8.94 -4.03
CA ILE A 85 14.13 -7.79 -4.40
C ILE A 85 12.80 -7.93 -3.67
N ILE A 86 12.54 -7.03 -2.74
CA ILE A 86 11.30 -6.97 -1.99
C ILE A 86 10.37 -6.01 -2.74
N HIS A 87 9.26 -6.52 -3.27
CA HIS A 87 8.20 -5.75 -3.88
C HIS A 87 7.25 -5.30 -2.78
N ILE A 88 7.18 -4.00 -2.55
CA ILE A 88 6.43 -3.40 -1.46
C ILE A 88 5.24 -2.66 -2.04
N PRO A 89 4.00 -3.07 -1.71
CA PRO A 89 2.80 -2.40 -2.18
C PRO A 89 2.67 -1.01 -1.55
N LYS A 90 1.95 -0.13 -2.21
CA LYS A 90 1.46 1.09 -1.58
C LYS A 90 0.57 0.73 -0.39
N HIS A 91 0.55 1.57 0.63
CA HIS A 91 -0.39 1.47 1.75
C HIS A 91 -1.84 1.43 1.28
N LEU A 92 -2.71 0.80 2.06
CA LEU A 92 -4.14 0.85 1.81
C LEU A 92 -4.67 2.27 2.05
N PRO A 93 -5.73 2.71 1.33
CA PRO A 93 -6.32 4.03 1.56
C PRO A 93 -6.66 4.25 3.03
N ARG A 94 -6.30 5.42 3.55
CA ARG A 94 -6.50 5.83 4.94
C ARG A 94 -5.80 4.98 6.00
N ARG A 95 -4.84 4.12 5.61
CA ARG A 95 -4.15 3.21 6.52
C ARG A 95 -2.64 3.27 6.32
N PRO A 96 -1.94 4.18 7.00
CA PRO A 96 -0.49 4.18 6.95
C PRO A 96 0.07 2.87 7.51
N VAL A 97 1.10 2.34 6.87
CA VAL A 97 1.82 1.15 7.34
C VAL A 97 2.73 1.53 8.49
N LEU A 98 2.66 0.78 9.60
CA LEU A 98 3.46 1.03 10.79
C LEU A 98 4.57 -0.02 10.93
N ALA A 99 5.76 0.44 11.28
CA ALA A 99 6.86 -0.37 11.76
C ALA A 99 7.26 0.15 13.15
N HIS A 100 7.49 -0.73 14.11
CA HIS A 100 7.79 -0.35 15.51
C HIS A 100 6.74 0.61 16.11
N LYS A 101 5.47 0.42 15.75
CA LYS A 101 4.32 1.27 16.16
C LYS A 101 4.36 2.72 15.64
N LYS A 102 5.22 3.01 14.67
CA LYS A 102 5.37 4.32 14.03
C LYS A 102 5.21 4.21 12.52
N ALA A 103 4.66 5.23 11.90
CA ALA A 103 4.65 5.36 10.45
C ALA A 103 5.91 6.12 10.02
N TRP A 104 6.59 5.61 9.00
CA TRP A 104 7.85 6.17 8.51
C TRP A 104 7.70 6.77 7.12
N GLN A 105 8.52 7.78 6.84
CA GLN A 105 8.73 8.34 5.52
C GLN A 105 10.22 8.64 5.30
N ARG A 106 10.61 8.89 4.06
CA ARG A 106 11.96 9.33 3.72
C ARG A 106 11.93 10.82 3.40
N ILE A 107 12.83 11.57 4.03
CA ILE A 107 13.14 12.94 3.67
C ILE A 107 14.63 12.98 3.34
N GLU A 108 14.96 13.29 2.09
CA GLU A 108 16.31 13.19 1.56
C GLU A 108 16.88 11.77 1.76
N ASP A 109 17.97 11.64 2.53
CA ASP A 109 18.64 10.36 2.82
C ASP A 109 18.29 9.79 4.21
N SER A 110 17.33 10.39 4.92
CA SER A 110 17.00 9.99 6.29
C SER A 110 15.60 9.43 6.41
N LEU A 111 15.46 8.35 7.18
CA LEU A 111 14.17 7.88 7.64
C LEU A 111 13.72 8.74 8.82
N VAL A 112 12.51 9.27 8.71
CA VAL A 112 11.87 10.07 9.75
C VAL A 112 10.45 9.58 9.99
N GLU A 113 9.90 9.90 11.14
CA GLU A 113 8.50 9.64 11.42
C GLU A 113 7.62 10.45 10.46
N LEU A 114 6.50 9.87 10.05
CA LEU A 114 5.58 10.48 9.10
C LEU A 114 5.13 11.86 9.59
N THR A 115 5.30 12.88 8.75
CA THR A 115 4.85 14.24 9.10
C THR A 115 3.33 14.31 9.15
N ALA A 116 2.79 15.28 9.90
CA ALA A 116 1.35 15.52 10.00
C ALA A 116 0.73 15.79 8.62
N GLU A 117 1.44 16.50 7.75
CA GLU A 117 0.99 16.79 6.37
C GLU A 117 0.85 15.49 5.56
N ARG A 118 1.87 14.64 5.58
CA ARG A 118 1.82 13.36 4.85
C ARG A 118 0.78 12.41 5.47
N MET A 119 0.65 12.39 6.79
CA MET A 119 -0.39 11.63 7.48
C MET A 119 -1.78 12.04 7.00
N ASN A 120 -2.06 13.34 6.93
CA ASN A 120 -3.34 13.85 6.45
C ASN A 120 -3.60 13.44 4.99
N VAL A 121 -2.58 13.52 4.12
CA VAL A 121 -2.72 13.06 2.72
C VAL A 121 -3.16 11.59 2.66
N ILE A 122 -2.56 10.71 3.47
CA ILE A 122 -2.93 9.29 3.50
C ILE A 122 -4.35 9.10 4.07
N LEU A 123 -4.71 9.83 5.14
CA LEU A 123 -6.01 9.70 5.79
C LEU A 123 -7.16 10.24 4.92
N ASP A 124 -6.88 11.19 4.05
CA ASP A 124 -7.87 11.80 3.15
C ASP A 124 -8.00 11.03 1.82
N GLU A 125 -7.18 10.00 1.58
CA GLU A 125 -7.29 9.20 0.37
C GLU A 125 -8.68 8.58 0.22
N PRO A 126 -9.28 8.64 -0.99
CA PRO A 126 -10.55 8.00 -1.25
C PRO A 126 -10.42 6.47 -1.11
N ILE A 127 -11.35 5.82 -0.45
CA ILE A 127 -11.41 4.36 -0.40
C ILE A 127 -11.82 3.89 -1.79
N SER A 128 -10.92 3.21 -2.50
CA SER A 128 -11.18 2.62 -3.81
C SER A 128 -12.36 1.62 -3.69
N GLY A 129 -13.46 1.87 -4.37
CA GLY A 129 -14.72 1.12 -4.26
C GLY A 129 -15.88 1.96 -3.75
N THR A 130 -15.60 3.11 -3.12
CA THR A 130 -16.59 4.15 -2.85
C THR A 130 -16.40 5.36 -3.76
N LYS A 131 -15.75 5.17 -4.95
CA LYS A 131 -15.84 6.20 -5.97
C LYS A 131 -17.33 6.36 -6.24
N ASP A 132 -17.86 7.48 -5.81
CA ASP A 132 -19.24 7.84 -6.14
C ASP A 132 -19.28 8.13 -7.65
N TRP A 133 -19.39 7.05 -8.42
CA TRP A 133 -19.48 7.12 -9.87
C TRP A 133 -20.73 7.90 -10.30
N SER A 134 -21.73 8.05 -9.39
CA SER A 134 -22.92 8.86 -9.63
C SER A 134 -22.63 10.37 -9.58
N ALA A 135 -21.50 10.77 -8.98
CA ALA A 135 -21.02 12.16 -8.99
C ALA A 135 -20.09 12.46 -10.18
N GLU A 136 -19.73 11.46 -10.96
CA GLU A 136 -18.88 11.63 -12.13
C GLU A 136 -19.72 12.15 -13.31
N ILE A 137 -19.43 13.36 -13.75
CA ILE A 137 -20.07 13.94 -14.93
C ILE A 137 -19.45 13.24 -16.16
N VAL A 138 -20.26 12.53 -16.92
CA VAL A 138 -19.88 12.00 -18.23
C VAL A 138 -20.17 13.08 -19.29
N PRO A 139 -19.14 13.72 -19.87
CA PRO A 139 -19.33 14.94 -20.69
C PRO A 139 -20.26 14.75 -21.89
N ASP A 140 -20.27 13.55 -22.45
CA ASP A 140 -21.03 13.22 -23.66
C ASP A 140 -22.35 12.48 -23.38
N ALA A 141 -22.71 12.28 -22.10
CA ALA A 141 -23.96 11.59 -21.75
C ALA A 141 -25.15 12.52 -21.96
N THR A 142 -26.16 12.00 -22.64
CA THR A 142 -27.42 12.67 -22.91
C THR A 142 -28.60 11.94 -22.25
N VAL A 143 -29.77 12.55 -22.24
CA VAL A 143 -30.97 11.92 -21.71
C VAL A 143 -31.35 10.66 -22.50
N ASP A 144 -30.95 10.60 -23.77
CA ASP A 144 -31.24 9.47 -24.66
C ASP A 144 -30.41 8.23 -24.32
N ASP A 145 -29.33 8.39 -23.55
CA ASP A 145 -28.51 7.28 -23.03
C ASP A 145 -29.14 6.61 -21.80
N LEU A 146 -30.22 7.15 -21.27
CA LEU A 146 -30.87 6.64 -20.08
C LEU A 146 -32.04 5.71 -20.46
N ASP A 147 -32.12 4.59 -19.77
CA ASP A 147 -33.24 3.66 -19.90
C ASP A 147 -34.56 4.30 -19.45
N GLU A 148 -35.54 4.42 -20.35
CA GLU A 148 -36.82 5.06 -20.09
C GLU A 148 -37.62 4.40 -18.96
N VAL A 149 -37.47 3.06 -18.83
CA VAL A 149 -38.17 2.29 -17.76
C VAL A 149 -37.53 2.62 -16.41
N ALA A 150 -36.20 2.74 -16.36
CA ALA A 150 -35.48 3.13 -15.15
C ALA A 150 -35.83 4.56 -14.73
N ILE A 151 -35.95 5.51 -15.65
CA ILE A 151 -36.38 6.88 -15.39
C ILE A 151 -37.81 6.93 -14.84
N ALA A 152 -38.73 6.21 -15.49
CA ALA A 152 -40.12 6.16 -15.04
C ALA A 152 -40.21 5.59 -13.60
N LYS A 153 -39.47 4.53 -13.31
CA LYS A 153 -39.39 3.93 -11.97
C LYS A 153 -38.81 4.89 -10.93
N ALA A 154 -37.74 5.59 -11.28
CA ALA A 154 -37.12 6.59 -10.39
C ALA A 154 -38.06 7.75 -10.09
N ARG A 155 -38.78 8.28 -11.09
CA ARG A 155 -39.81 9.32 -10.92
C ARG A 155 -40.97 8.87 -10.03
N MET A 156 -41.40 7.62 -10.17
CA MET A 156 -42.46 7.04 -9.33
C MET A 156 -42.01 6.90 -7.88
N MET A 157 -40.79 6.44 -7.64
CA MET A 157 -40.22 6.34 -6.30
C MET A 157 -40.04 7.71 -5.65
N PHE A 158 -39.52 8.71 -6.40
CA PHE A 158 -39.37 10.07 -5.92
C PHE A 158 -40.68 10.69 -5.49
N LYS A 159 -41.75 10.55 -6.29
CA LYS A 159 -43.09 11.02 -5.92
C LYS A 159 -43.61 10.35 -4.66
N LYS A 160 -43.37 9.03 -4.51
CA LYS A 160 -43.81 8.25 -3.34
C LYS A 160 -43.11 8.67 -2.05
N VAL A 161 -41.85 9.06 -2.13
CA VAL A 161 -41.06 9.55 -0.98
C VAL A 161 -41.47 10.97 -0.61
N HIS A 162 -41.61 11.88 -1.58
CA HIS A 162 -41.94 13.29 -1.33
C HIS A 162 -43.40 13.52 -0.95
N SER A 163 -44.33 12.63 -1.34
CA SER A 163 -45.73 12.69 -0.87
C SER A 163 -45.90 12.31 0.61
N ARG A 164 -44.82 11.81 1.27
CA ARG A 164 -44.83 11.48 2.70
C ARG A 164 -44.21 12.56 3.59
N ILE A 165 -43.69 13.64 3.01
CA ILE A 165 -43.17 14.77 3.77
C ILE A 165 -44.37 15.73 3.99
N PRO A 166 -44.92 15.86 5.24
CA PRO A 166 -45.94 16.84 5.52
C PRO A 166 -45.36 18.24 5.24
N ALA A 167 -46.15 19.09 4.61
CA ALA A 167 -45.82 20.49 4.48
C ALA A 167 -45.58 21.06 5.88
N ALA A 168 -44.37 21.60 6.13
CA ALA A 168 -44.14 22.33 7.36
C ALA A 168 -45.04 23.57 7.35
N GLU A 169 -45.93 23.71 8.35
CA GLU A 169 -46.69 24.90 8.66
C GLU A 169 -45.74 26.06 9.10
#